data_380e4f6ef731181efd45141e1231ae9b
#
_entry.id   380e4f6ef731181efd45141e1231ae9b
#
_cell.length_a   1.000
_cell.length_b   1.000
_cell.length_c   1.000
_cell.angle_alpha   90.00
_cell.angle_beta   90.00
_cell.angle_gamma   90.00
#
_symmetry.space_group_name_H-M   'P 1'
#
loop_
_entity.id
_entity.type
_entity.pdbx_description
1 polymer ?
#
loop_
_entity_poly.entity_id
_entity_poly.type
_entity_poly.pdbx_seq_one_letter_code
_entity_poly.pdbx_strand_id
1 'polypeptide(L)'
;LPKAVCVCSLIYSILHFFRADVLVSTGFQPFVGFTTMAQFFKPIVFEFFKNLPAIIGLFLVGVVLSYAFIKTKSLYLSIGLHAGMVFMMKTDALFLVRVRGKLGWLFGDSDLVTGALVWSLLIFILFVIKRIYSRTVTVSQGNET
;
A
#
# COMPACT_ATOMS: atom_id res chain seq x y z
N LEU A 1 -17.71 10.05 -4.38
CA LEU A 1 -16.58 9.98 -3.46
C LEU A 1 -15.97 8.56 -3.32
N PRO A 2 -16.75 7.46 -3.09
CA PRO A 2 -16.16 6.13 -2.97
C PRO A 2 -15.49 5.64 -4.26
N LYS A 3 -16.03 5.97 -5.42
CA LYS A 3 -15.45 5.60 -6.72
C LYS A 3 -14.05 6.20 -6.92
N ALA A 4 -13.85 7.48 -6.55
CA ALA A 4 -12.55 8.13 -6.66
C ALA A 4 -11.50 7.49 -5.74
N VAL A 5 -11.88 7.15 -4.50
CA VAL A 5 -11.00 6.44 -3.56
C VAL A 5 -10.55 5.10 -4.14
N CYS A 6 -11.49 4.30 -4.66
CA CYS A 6 -11.16 3.01 -5.27
C CYS A 6 -10.21 3.16 -6.47
N VAL A 7 -10.49 4.12 -7.37
CA VAL A 7 -9.66 4.35 -8.56
C VAL A 7 -8.26 4.80 -8.16
N CYS A 8 -8.13 5.78 -7.27
CA CYS A 8 -6.83 6.26 -6.82
C CYS A 8 -6.03 5.16 -6.09
N SER A 9 -6.70 4.37 -5.25
CA SER A 9 -6.05 3.26 -4.52
C SER A 9 -5.61 2.15 -5.47
N LEU A 10 -6.38 1.87 -6.51
CA LEU A 10 -6.02 0.90 -7.54
C LEU A 10 -4.82 1.38 -8.36
N ILE A 11 -4.84 2.64 -8.80
CA ILE A 11 -3.70 3.24 -9.52
C ILE A 11 -2.46 3.22 -8.63
N TYR A 12 -2.58 3.61 -7.36
CA TYR A 12 -1.49 3.55 -6.39
C TYR A 12 -0.89 2.15 -6.27
N SER A 13 -1.72 1.11 -6.12
CA SER A 13 -1.25 -0.26 -5.97
C SER A 13 -0.55 -0.77 -7.23
N ILE A 14 -1.08 -0.46 -8.42
CA ILE A 14 -0.47 -0.84 -9.70
C ILE A 14 0.87 -0.12 -9.89
N LEU A 15 0.91 1.20 -9.68
CA LEU A 15 2.14 1.99 -9.84
C LEU A 15 3.24 1.54 -8.89
N HIS A 16 2.90 1.04 -7.71
CA HIS A 16 3.87 0.52 -6.75
C HIS A 16 4.57 -0.76 -7.23
N PHE A 17 3.94 -1.48 -8.17
CA PHE A 17 4.51 -2.67 -8.82
C PHE A 17 5.40 -2.36 -10.02
N PHE A 18 5.48 -1.11 -10.46
CA PHE A 18 6.45 -0.70 -11.48
C PHE A 18 7.86 -0.73 -10.88
N ARG A 19 8.43 -1.93 -10.82
CA ARG A 19 9.78 -2.17 -10.36
C ARG A 19 10.60 -2.68 -11.54
N ALA A 20 11.59 -1.92 -11.98
CA ALA A 20 12.56 -2.41 -12.93
C ALA A 20 13.83 -2.80 -12.18
N ASP A 21 14.23 -4.03 -12.28
CA ASP A 21 15.59 -4.44 -11.99
C ASP A 21 16.45 -4.00 -13.18
N VAL A 22 16.84 -2.73 -13.16
CA VAL A 22 17.67 -2.17 -14.21
C VAL A 22 19.08 -2.72 -14.04
N LEU A 23 19.42 -3.71 -14.84
CA LEU A 23 20.82 -4.08 -15.04
C LEU A 23 21.48 -2.94 -15.82
N VAL A 24 22.18 -2.08 -15.10
CA VAL A 24 22.99 -1.02 -15.71
C VAL A 24 24.12 -1.69 -16.48
N SER A 25 23.93 -1.86 -17.79
CA SER A 25 25.00 -2.26 -18.69
C SER A 25 26.00 -1.12 -18.82
N THR A 26 27.28 -1.40 -18.60
CA THR A 26 28.39 -0.42 -18.73
C THR A 26 28.67 0.02 -20.14
N GLY A 27 27.94 -0.48 -21.16
CA GLY A 27 28.08 -0.14 -22.58
C GLY A 27 26.94 0.74 -23.09
N PHE A 28 27.24 1.58 -24.10
CA PHE A 28 26.23 2.35 -24.82
C PHE A 28 25.28 1.41 -25.58
N GLN A 29 24.01 1.35 -25.12
CA GLN A 29 22.96 0.57 -25.78
C GLN A 29 21.83 1.53 -26.20
N PRO A 30 21.67 1.80 -27.51
CA PRO A 30 20.70 2.80 -28.01
C PRO A 30 19.25 2.48 -27.67
N PHE A 31 18.91 1.19 -27.41
CA PHE A 31 17.54 0.74 -27.12
C PHE A 31 17.32 0.36 -25.65
N VAL A 32 18.23 0.70 -24.74
CA VAL A 32 18.12 0.35 -23.31
C VAL A 32 16.84 0.91 -22.67
N GLY A 33 16.40 2.08 -23.10
CA GLY A 33 15.14 2.66 -22.61
C GLY A 33 13.91 1.84 -22.96
N PHE A 34 13.85 1.25 -24.15
CA PHE A 34 12.74 0.41 -24.58
C PHE A 34 12.74 -0.96 -23.87
N THR A 35 13.89 -1.57 -23.72
CA THR A 35 14.02 -2.83 -22.96
C THR A 35 13.71 -2.63 -21.48
N THR A 36 14.14 -1.52 -20.88
CA THR A 36 13.78 -1.16 -19.50
C THR A 36 12.27 -0.96 -19.37
N MET A 37 11.65 -0.25 -20.31
CA MET A 37 10.20 -0.04 -20.31
C MET A 37 9.44 -1.37 -20.42
N ALA A 38 9.89 -2.30 -21.26
CA ALA A 38 9.31 -3.64 -21.35
C ALA A 38 9.45 -4.43 -20.03
N GLN A 39 10.57 -4.27 -19.31
CA GLN A 39 10.78 -4.91 -18.01
C GLN A 39 9.85 -4.38 -16.92
N PHE A 40 9.45 -3.10 -16.98
CA PHE A 40 8.46 -2.54 -16.04
C PHE A 40 7.10 -3.25 -16.13
N PHE A 41 6.68 -3.65 -17.32
CA PHE A 41 5.38 -4.32 -17.51
C PHE A 41 5.42 -5.81 -17.22
N LYS A 42 6.60 -6.43 -17.22
CA LYS A 42 6.75 -7.88 -17.02
C LYS A 42 6.11 -8.39 -15.71
N PRO A 43 6.32 -7.78 -14.51
CA PRO A 43 5.71 -8.25 -13.27
C PRO A 43 4.19 -8.17 -13.29
N ILE A 44 3.63 -7.15 -13.97
CA ILE A 44 2.19 -6.94 -14.05
C ILE A 44 1.53 -7.99 -14.95
N VAL A 45 2.16 -8.33 -16.07
CA VAL A 45 1.55 -9.24 -17.07
C VAL A 45 1.80 -10.70 -16.72
N PHE A 46 3.04 -11.05 -16.34
CA PHE A 46 3.45 -12.45 -16.17
C PHE A 46 3.39 -12.97 -14.73
N GLU A 47 3.48 -12.08 -13.74
CA GLU A 47 3.49 -12.45 -12.32
C GLU A 47 2.27 -11.91 -11.55
N PHE A 48 1.22 -11.50 -12.26
CA PHE A 48 0.02 -10.90 -11.67
C PHE A 48 -0.57 -11.76 -10.55
N PHE A 49 -0.80 -13.05 -10.80
CA PHE A 49 -1.40 -13.95 -9.81
C PHE A 49 -0.50 -14.18 -8.59
N LYS A 50 0.81 -14.21 -8.79
CA LYS A 50 1.80 -14.35 -7.71
C LYS A 50 1.83 -13.10 -6.83
N ASN A 51 1.69 -11.93 -7.44
CA ASN A 51 1.73 -10.64 -6.77
C ASN A 51 0.36 -10.16 -6.25
N LEU A 52 -0.71 -10.92 -6.52
CA LEU A 52 -2.07 -10.56 -6.14
C LEU A 52 -2.22 -10.22 -4.63
N PRO A 53 -1.66 -11.00 -3.68
CA PRO A 53 -1.74 -10.64 -2.26
C PRO A 53 -1.10 -9.28 -1.94
N ALA A 54 0.03 -8.96 -2.59
CA ALA A 54 0.70 -7.69 -2.41
C ALA A 54 -0.10 -6.52 -3.04
N ILE A 55 -0.73 -6.74 -4.20
CA ILE A 55 -1.63 -5.77 -4.84
C ILE A 55 -2.81 -5.46 -3.92
N ILE A 56 -3.43 -6.49 -3.33
CA ILE A 56 -4.54 -6.31 -2.38
C ILE A 56 -4.07 -5.54 -1.14
N GLY A 57 -2.94 -5.88 -0.57
CA GLY A 57 -2.37 -5.18 0.58
C GLY A 57 -2.11 -3.71 0.29
N LEU A 58 -1.47 -3.39 -0.84
CA LEU A 58 -1.21 -2.01 -1.27
C LEU A 58 -2.50 -1.25 -1.60
N PHE A 59 -3.49 -1.93 -2.18
CA PHE A 59 -4.80 -1.35 -2.39
C PHE A 59 -5.46 -0.93 -1.06
N LEU A 60 -5.43 -1.80 -0.04
CA LEU A 60 -5.93 -1.48 1.29
C LEU A 60 -5.18 -0.30 1.93
N VAL A 61 -3.86 -0.24 1.78
CA VAL A 61 -3.06 0.93 2.19
C VAL A 61 -3.58 2.20 1.51
N GLY A 62 -3.74 2.17 0.19
CA GLY A 62 -4.26 3.29 -0.58
C GLY A 62 -5.65 3.74 -0.11
N VAL A 63 -6.54 2.80 0.21
CA VAL A 63 -7.87 3.10 0.75
C VAL A 63 -7.77 3.78 2.12
N VAL A 64 -6.93 3.27 3.03
CA VAL A 64 -6.72 3.86 4.37
C VAL A 64 -6.19 5.29 4.25
N LEU A 65 -5.17 5.52 3.42
CA LEU A 65 -4.58 6.84 3.23
C LEU A 65 -5.57 7.83 2.61
N SER A 66 -6.28 7.41 1.58
CA SER A 66 -7.30 8.23 0.92
C SER A 66 -8.47 8.56 1.87
N TYR A 67 -8.90 7.59 2.66
CA TYR A 67 -9.97 7.79 3.63
C TYR A 67 -9.54 8.72 4.77
N ALA A 68 -8.31 8.57 5.27
CA ALA A 68 -7.72 9.46 6.26
C ALA A 68 -7.72 10.91 5.75
N PHE A 69 -7.25 11.14 4.51
CA PHE A 69 -7.26 12.46 3.90
C PHE A 69 -8.66 13.06 3.76
N ILE A 70 -9.63 12.27 3.27
CA ILE A 70 -11.01 12.74 3.08
C ILE A 70 -11.65 13.17 4.40
N LYS A 71 -11.37 12.44 5.47
CA LYS A 71 -11.95 12.72 6.79
C LYS A 71 -11.27 13.87 7.52
N THR A 72 -9.95 13.96 7.45
CA THR A 72 -9.19 15.01 8.15
C THR A 72 -9.04 16.29 7.34
N LYS A 73 -9.23 16.23 6.02
CA LYS A 73 -8.90 17.32 5.08
C LYS A 73 -7.44 17.79 5.20
N SER A 74 -6.59 16.94 5.76
CA SER A 74 -5.18 17.20 6.02
C SER A 74 -4.33 16.03 5.56
N LEU A 75 -3.20 16.32 4.93
CA LEU A 75 -2.22 15.32 4.49
C LEU A 75 -1.37 14.77 5.65
N TYR A 76 -1.31 15.45 6.79
CA TYR A 76 -0.41 15.06 7.88
C TYR A 76 -0.67 13.65 8.39
N LEU A 77 -1.95 13.27 8.58
CA LEU A 77 -2.30 11.92 9.02
C LEU A 77 -1.95 10.88 7.95
N SER A 78 -2.24 11.15 6.69
CA SER A 78 -1.93 10.23 5.58
C SER A 78 -0.42 10.04 5.42
N ILE A 79 0.36 11.12 5.48
CA ILE A 79 1.83 11.08 5.43
C ILE A 79 2.38 10.31 6.63
N GLY A 80 1.89 10.58 7.84
CA GLY A 80 2.32 9.89 9.05
C GLY A 80 2.05 8.39 9.02
N LEU A 81 0.85 7.99 8.59
CA LEU A 81 0.49 6.58 8.40
C LEU A 81 1.37 5.91 7.34
N HIS A 82 1.58 6.55 6.20
CA HIS A 82 2.42 6.01 5.14
C HIS A 82 3.88 5.87 5.60
N ALA A 83 4.45 6.90 6.20
CA ALA A 83 5.81 6.89 6.74
C ALA A 83 5.99 5.81 7.82
N GLY A 84 5.01 5.67 8.73
CA GLY A 84 5.02 4.62 9.75
C GLY A 84 5.01 3.21 9.15
N MET A 85 4.20 2.97 8.12
CA MET A 85 4.17 1.67 7.42
C MET A 85 5.49 1.39 6.69
N VAL A 86 6.06 2.38 5.98
CA VAL A 86 7.35 2.23 5.30
C VAL A 86 8.47 1.96 6.32
N PHE A 87 8.47 2.70 7.44
CA PHE A 87 9.42 2.46 8.52
C PHE A 87 9.31 1.03 9.06
N MET A 88 8.11 0.55 9.33
CA MET A 88 7.86 -0.80 9.83
C MET A 88 8.35 -1.87 8.85
N MET A 89 8.07 -1.72 7.55
CA MET A 89 8.55 -2.63 6.52
C MET A 89 10.08 -2.64 6.40
N LYS A 90 10.73 -1.48 6.51
CA LYS A 90 12.20 -1.38 6.46
C LYS A 90 12.85 -1.98 7.71
N THR A 91 12.27 -1.75 8.87
CA THR A 91 12.73 -2.31 10.14
C THR A 91 12.60 -3.83 10.15
N ASP A 92 11.47 -4.38 9.69
CA ASP A 92 11.25 -5.81 9.54
C ASP A 92 12.34 -6.45 8.66
N ALA A 93 12.65 -5.84 7.52
CA ALA A 93 13.68 -6.34 6.61
C ALA A 93 15.10 -6.33 7.20
N LEU A 94 15.37 -5.45 8.17
CA LEU A 94 16.69 -5.35 8.83
C LEU A 94 16.84 -6.33 9.99
N PHE A 95 15.79 -6.57 10.77
CA PHE A 95 15.88 -7.30 12.03
C PHE A 95 15.32 -8.72 11.99
N LEU A 96 14.47 -9.05 11.02
CA LEU A 96 13.83 -10.35 10.93
C LEU A 96 14.31 -11.13 9.71
N VAL A 97 14.95 -12.27 9.99
CA VAL A 97 15.21 -13.27 8.95
C VAL A 97 13.93 -14.09 8.76
N ARG A 98 13.27 -13.91 7.62
CA ARG A 98 12.05 -14.65 7.31
C ARG A 98 12.36 -16.09 7.00
N VAL A 99 11.96 -16.96 7.90
CA VAL A 99 11.97 -18.41 7.67
C VAL A 99 10.63 -18.79 7.05
N ARG A 100 10.66 -19.35 5.84
CA ARG A 100 9.46 -19.91 5.19
C ARG A 100 8.89 -21.01 6.08
N GLY A 101 7.71 -20.76 6.63
CA GLY A 101 7.04 -21.66 7.54
C GLY A 101 5.55 -21.76 7.25
N LYS A 102 4.86 -22.67 7.96
CA LYS A 102 3.40 -22.88 7.82
C LYS A 102 2.55 -21.62 8.09
N LEU A 103 3.12 -20.60 8.75
CA LEU A 103 2.45 -19.34 9.09
C LEU A 103 2.81 -18.20 8.12
N GLY A 104 3.45 -18.47 7.00
CA GLY A 104 3.82 -17.45 6.00
C GLY A 104 2.61 -16.64 5.49
N TRP A 105 1.46 -17.27 5.33
CA TRP A 105 0.22 -16.60 4.92
C TRP A 105 -0.26 -15.55 5.94
N LEU A 106 0.07 -15.72 7.24
CA LEU A 106 -0.35 -14.81 8.31
C LEU A 106 0.57 -13.58 8.40
N PHE A 107 1.87 -13.80 8.34
CA PHE A 107 2.89 -12.74 8.51
C PHE A 107 3.38 -12.13 7.19
N GLY A 108 3.04 -12.74 6.05
CA GLY A 108 3.57 -12.40 4.73
C GLY A 108 4.81 -13.21 4.40
N ASP A 109 4.79 -13.90 3.27
CA ASP A 109 5.86 -14.82 2.85
C ASP A 109 7.05 -14.07 2.23
N SER A 110 6.77 -13.03 1.42
CA SER A 110 7.78 -12.21 0.76
C SER A 110 7.86 -10.78 1.31
N ASP A 111 6.72 -10.20 1.62
CA ASP A 111 6.59 -8.83 2.11
C ASP A 111 5.51 -8.78 3.20
N LEU A 112 5.70 -7.94 4.23
CA LEU A 112 4.72 -7.72 5.31
C LEU A 112 3.31 -7.41 4.76
N VAL A 113 3.24 -6.69 3.64
CA VAL A 113 1.98 -6.26 3.02
C VAL A 113 1.15 -7.44 2.50
N THR A 114 1.75 -8.62 2.31
CA THR A 114 1.07 -9.85 1.85
C THR A 114 0.42 -10.63 2.98
N GLY A 115 0.73 -10.29 4.25
CA GLY A 115 0.24 -11.01 5.42
C GLY A 115 -1.19 -10.65 5.81
N ALA A 116 -2.00 -11.67 6.16
CA ALA A 116 -3.37 -11.48 6.62
C ALA A 116 -3.45 -10.63 7.91
N LEU A 117 -2.41 -10.66 8.74
CA LEU A 117 -2.32 -9.85 9.95
C LEU A 117 -2.26 -8.35 9.63
N VAL A 118 -1.46 -7.97 8.63
CA VAL A 118 -1.38 -6.56 8.19
C VAL A 118 -2.69 -6.10 7.57
N TRP A 119 -3.36 -6.95 6.79
CA TRP A 119 -4.68 -6.62 6.25
C TRP A 119 -5.71 -6.38 7.36
N SER A 120 -5.71 -7.22 8.40
CA SER A 120 -6.59 -7.03 9.57
C SER A 120 -6.28 -5.73 10.29
N LEU A 121 -5.00 -5.38 10.46
CA LEU A 121 -4.58 -4.12 11.06
C LEU A 121 -5.03 -2.91 10.22
N LEU A 122 -4.90 -2.95 8.90
CA LEU A 122 -5.34 -1.89 8.01
C LEU A 122 -6.87 -1.68 8.08
N ILE A 123 -7.63 -2.77 8.11
CA ILE A 123 -9.09 -2.72 8.28
C ILE A 123 -9.45 -2.13 9.66
N PHE A 124 -8.73 -2.52 10.70
CA PHE A 124 -8.91 -1.97 12.05
C PHE A 124 -8.62 -0.47 12.09
N ILE A 125 -7.51 -0.01 11.49
CA ILE A 125 -7.18 1.42 11.38
C ILE A 125 -8.30 2.17 10.64
N LEU A 126 -8.81 1.63 9.55
CA LEU A 126 -9.92 2.21 8.80
C LEU A 126 -11.17 2.36 9.68
N PHE A 127 -11.48 1.33 10.47
CA PHE A 127 -12.61 1.35 11.40
C PHE A 127 -12.43 2.42 12.49
N VAL A 128 -11.23 2.53 13.06
CA VAL A 128 -10.90 3.54 14.09
C VAL A 128 -11.06 4.95 13.53
N ILE A 129 -10.50 5.22 12.34
CA ILE A 129 -10.64 6.53 11.69
C ILE A 129 -12.13 6.83 11.44
N LYS A 130 -12.89 5.87 10.93
CA LYS A 130 -14.33 6.01 10.70
C LYS A 130 -15.07 6.35 12.01
N ARG A 131 -14.76 5.66 13.11
CA ARG A 131 -15.45 5.85 14.39
C ARG A 131 -15.12 7.20 15.04
N ILE A 132 -13.86 7.62 15.01
CA ILE A 132 -13.43 8.92 15.57
C ILE A 132 -14.12 10.05 14.81
N TYR A 133 -14.05 10.05 13.50
CA TYR A 133 -14.57 11.16 12.70
C TYR A 133 -16.08 11.13 12.47
N SER A 134 -16.78 10.01 12.71
CA SER A 134 -18.24 10.03 12.73
C SER A 134 -18.82 10.71 13.99
N ARG A 135 -18.12 10.62 15.12
CA ARG A 135 -18.55 11.27 16.36
C ARG A 135 -18.38 12.78 16.34
N THR A 136 -17.36 13.30 15.66
CA THR A 136 -17.09 14.74 15.61
C THR A 136 -18.18 15.51 14.86
N VAL A 137 -18.81 14.91 13.86
CA VAL A 137 -19.91 15.53 13.09
C VAL A 137 -21.17 15.65 13.92
N THR A 138 -21.46 14.69 14.79
CA THR A 138 -22.70 14.68 15.61
C THR A 138 -22.64 15.74 16.72
N VAL A 139 -21.45 16.02 17.27
CA VAL A 139 -21.27 17.03 18.33
C VAL A 139 -21.41 18.45 17.78
N SER A 140 -20.97 18.70 16.54
CA SER A 140 -21.07 20.03 15.92
C SER A 140 -22.50 20.45 15.60
N GLN A 141 -23.40 19.50 15.31
CA GLN A 141 -24.82 19.80 15.02
C GLN A 141 -25.68 19.95 16.28
N GLY A 142 -25.24 19.46 17.44
CA GLY A 142 -25.95 19.58 18.71
C GLY A 142 -25.77 20.90 19.43
N ASN A 143 -24.86 21.77 18.96
CA ASN A 143 -24.52 23.05 19.60
C ASN A 143 -25.20 24.26 18.90
N GLU A 144 -25.98 24.03 17.85
CA GLU A 144 -26.69 25.08 17.10
C GLU A 144 -28.21 25.10 17.37
N THR A 145 -28.68 24.37 18.37
CA THR A 145 -30.06 24.42 18.86
C THR A 145 -30.11 24.99 20.27
#